data_83fe443c6261ec0c8c7a259880b91232
#
_entry.id   83fe443c6261ec0c8c7a259880b91232
#
_cell.length_a   1.000
_cell.length_b   1.000
_cell.length_c   1.000
_cell.angle_alpha   90.00
_cell.angle_beta   90.00
_cell.angle_gamma   90.00
#
_symmetry.space_group_name_H-M   'P 1'
#
loop_
_entity.id
_entity.type
_entity.pdbx_description
1 polymer ?
#
loop_
_entity_poly.entity_id
_entity_poly.type
_entity_poly.pdbx_seq_one_letter_code
_entity_poly.pdbx_strand_id
1 'polypeptide(L)'
;MEILIKNGIVFDPLNNIRGEVMDIAVKDGKIVDPSEIDLSKAIVIDAKNKVVMAGGIDIHSHIAGPKVNIGRLMRPEDHYLTNKLHALPYRRAETGSTVPNVFRIGYSYARLGYTFVVEPATPPIKTRHTHHELNSIPIIDKAAYVLVDSNWITLDLIAKNDRDLLAAYFAWLLYATKTYALKLVDPGSDFAWIYKGRGIDIDEQIPFYNLTPRDIIKSIAEASQLLNIPHKVHIHCNRLGYPGNYITTLKTMNLSSSITKLSPGYILHVTHVQFTGYKGDSWATLESGGEDIARELNRNPDVTLDLGQVIPGRPATTMTADAPFEFVLYHLTRWKWYSTDTEVDSAAGIVPYMYRKKSYVNTIQWVIGLEIALLANDPWRVFITTDHPNAGTFLDYPKIFSWLVSRKAREDIMKEMNQRALKRSALPSIDKEYTLYDIAVMTRAAPAKLLGLEKVKGHLGIGADADIAIYDINPFEVDISKNYEAVIKAFSRAWLVIKSGEIVVKDYEVVNTVYGKTYYVKPEIPEDLEKELVKILEPKFKEYYTISLENFAIKEHEIKKPAEMMIRTALRR
;
A
#
# COMPACT_ATOMS: atom_id res chain seq x y z
N MET A 1 16.23 15.15 -22.31
CA MET A 1 15.02 15.45 -23.14
C MET A 1 14.31 16.65 -22.52
N GLU A 2 13.87 17.58 -23.36
CA GLU A 2 13.10 18.75 -22.90
C GLU A 2 11.64 18.60 -23.35
N ILE A 3 10.69 18.82 -22.42
CA ILE A 3 9.25 18.73 -22.66
C ILE A 3 8.59 19.96 -22.06
N LEU A 4 7.65 20.57 -22.79
CA LEU A 4 6.79 21.63 -22.28
C LEU A 4 5.33 21.20 -22.40
N ILE A 5 4.68 20.98 -21.26
CA ILE A 5 3.25 20.73 -21.16
C ILE A 5 2.56 22.07 -20.98
N LYS A 6 1.69 22.44 -21.93
CA LYS A 6 1.01 23.73 -21.95
C LYS A 6 -0.46 23.63 -21.58
N ASN A 7 -0.97 24.68 -20.95
CA ASN A 7 -2.39 24.88 -20.70
C ASN A 7 -3.06 23.80 -19.83
N GLY A 8 -2.30 23.02 -19.02
CA GLY A 8 -2.84 21.97 -18.18
C GLY A 8 -3.60 22.52 -16.97
N ILE A 9 -4.71 21.86 -16.59
CA ILE A 9 -5.45 22.15 -15.34
C ILE A 9 -4.74 21.37 -14.24
N VAL A 10 -3.93 22.05 -13.43
CA VAL A 10 -2.97 21.43 -12.50
C VAL A 10 -3.59 21.26 -11.11
N PHE A 11 -3.51 20.04 -10.56
CA PHE A 11 -3.78 19.75 -9.15
C PHE A 11 -2.49 19.25 -8.49
N ASP A 12 -1.92 20.10 -7.63
CA ASP A 12 -0.67 19.83 -6.92
C ASP A 12 -0.75 20.27 -5.46
N PRO A 13 -1.20 19.37 -4.56
CA PRO A 13 -1.45 19.72 -3.15
C PRO A 13 -0.20 20.13 -2.37
N LEU A 14 0.99 19.60 -2.67
CA LEU A 14 2.22 20.02 -1.99
C LEU A 14 2.63 21.45 -2.31
N ASN A 15 2.16 22.01 -3.43
CA ASN A 15 2.35 23.40 -3.84
C ASN A 15 1.06 24.23 -3.74
N ASN A 16 -0.01 23.73 -3.10
CA ASN A 16 -1.31 24.37 -2.93
C ASN A 16 -2.01 24.78 -4.24
N ILE A 17 -1.74 24.10 -5.36
CA ILE A 17 -2.36 24.32 -6.67
C ILE A 17 -3.65 23.49 -6.75
N ARG A 18 -4.79 24.15 -7.04
CA ARG A 18 -6.13 23.57 -6.90
C ARG A 18 -6.94 23.50 -8.19
N GLY A 19 -6.29 23.48 -9.35
CA GLY A 19 -6.93 23.45 -10.67
C GLY A 19 -6.61 24.68 -11.51
N GLU A 20 -5.52 25.36 -11.21
CA GLU A 20 -5.01 26.48 -12.00
C GLU A 20 -4.52 25.98 -13.36
N VAL A 21 -4.75 26.80 -14.41
CA VAL A 21 -4.22 26.53 -15.74
C VAL A 21 -2.77 26.99 -15.79
N MET A 22 -1.84 26.03 -15.99
CA MET A 22 -0.41 26.28 -15.91
C MET A 22 0.35 25.50 -16.97
N ASP A 23 1.57 25.96 -17.26
CA ASP A 23 2.56 25.23 -18.04
C ASP A 23 3.52 24.49 -17.09
N ILE A 24 3.90 23.26 -17.44
CA ILE A 24 4.87 22.45 -16.71
C ILE A 24 6.03 22.12 -17.63
N ALA A 25 7.24 22.44 -17.20
CA ALA A 25 8.46 22.20 -17.99
C ALA A 25 9.28 21.06 -17.39
N VAL A 26 9.82 20.22 -18.27
CA VAL A 26 10.65 19.06 -17.92
C VAL A 26 11.98 19.15 -18.66
N LYS A 27 13.07 18.99 -17.90
CA LYS A 27 14.44 18.89 -18.44
C LYS A 27 15.23 17.86 -17.65
N ASP A 28 15.90 16.97 -18.36
CA ASP A 28 16.77 15.94 -17.78
C ASP A 28 16.13 15.13 -16.63
N GLY A 29 14.85 14.78 -16.81
CA GLY A 29 14.09 13.98 -15.85
C GLY A 29 13.56 14.73 -14.64
N LYS A 30 13.70 16.05 -14.59
CA LYS A 30 13.23 16.92 -13.49
C LYS A 30 12.24 17.97 -14.00
N ILE A 31 11.39 18.41 -13.07
CA ILE A 31 10.57 19.62 -13.26
C ILE A 31 11.48 20.83 -13.12
N VAL A 32 11.43 21.75 -14.09
CA VAL A 32 12.19 23.00 -14.12
C VAL A 32 11.29 24.20 -14.37
N ASP A 33 11.84 25.41 -14.25
CA ASP A 33 11.13 26.62 -14.66
C ASP A 33 10.91 26.62 -16.18
N PRO A 34 9.73 26.97 -16.71
CA PRO A 34 9.47 27.04 -18.15
C PRO A 34 10.44 27.90 -18.93
N SER A 35 11.07 28.90 -18.32
CA SER A 35 12.08 29.75 -18.93
C SER A 35 13.42 29.02 -19.26
N GLU A 36 13.65 27.85 -18.62
CA GLU A 36 14.86 27.01 -18.84
C GLU A 36 14.76 26.10 -20.06
N ILE A 37 13.60 26.07 -20.73
CA ILE A 37 13.33 25.20 -21.89
C ILE A 37 13.67 25.90 -23.20
N ASP A 38 14.45 25.23 -24.03
CA ASP A 38 14.67 25.63 -25.42
C ASP A 38 13.52 25.16 -26.31
N LEU A 39 12.57 26.04 -26.58
CA LEU A 39 11.37 25.73 -27.38
C LEU A 39 11.67 25.19 -28.77
N SER A 40 12.87 25.47 -29.31
CA SER A 40 13.28 24.94 -30.62
C SER A 40 13.60 23.43 -30.58
N LYS A 41 13.86 22.88 -29.40
CA LYS A 41 14.23 21.47 -29.16
C LYS A 41 13.21 20.71 -28.34
N ALA A 42 12.35 21.42 -27.62
CA ALA A 42 11.40 20.81 -26.70
C ALA A 42 10.24 20.13 -27.43
N ILE A 43 9.81 19.00 -26.87
CA ILE A 43 8.51 18.39 -27.23
C ILE A 43 7.43 19.21 -26.55
N VAL A 44 6.60 19.90 -27.34
CA VAL A 44 5.46 20.67 -26.82
C VAL A 44 4.21 19.79 -26.82
N ILE A 45 3.56 19.70 -25.65
CA ILE A 45 2.34 18.94 -25.44
C ILE A 45 1.23 19.91 -25.01
N ASP A 46 0.16 20.05 -25.80
CA ASP A 46 -0.99 20.85 -25.40
C ASP A 46 -1.94 20.02 -24.52
N ALA A 47 -1.98 20.33 -23.24
CA ALA A 47 -2.87 19.72 -22.24
C ALA A 47 -4.13 20.55 -21.97
N LYS A 48 -4.53 21.42 -22.90
CA LYS A 48 -5.74 22.22 -22.80
C LYS A 48 -6.95 21.34 -22.48
N ASN A 49 -7.75 21.75 -21.50
CA ASN A 49 -8.93 21.02 -21.02
C ASN A 49 -8.63 19.64 -20.38
N LYS A 50 -7.40 19.40 -19.95
CA LYS A 50 -6.98 18.15 -19.30
C LYS A 50 -6.43 18.40 -17.91
N VAL A 51 -6.71 17.48 -17.00
CA VAL A 51 -6.16 17.48 -15.66
C VAL A 51 -4.74 16.96 -15.67
N VAL A 52 -3.83 17.71 -15.03
CA VAL A 52 -2.41 17.35 -14.84
C VAL A 52 -2.14 17.17 -13.36
N MET A 53 -1.59 16.02 -13.00
CA MET A 53 -1.20 15.67 -11.61
C MET A 53 0.18 15.02 -11.62
N ALA A 54 0.85 15.01 -10.47
CA ALA A 54 1.99 14.13 -10.27
C ALA A 54 1.60 12.67 -10.45
N GLY A 55 2.55 11.82 -10.79
CA GLY A 55 2.34 10.37 -10.87
C GLY A 55 1.84 9.80 -9.54
N GLY A 56 0.85 8.89 -9.61
CA GLY A 56 0.26 8.26 -8.44
C GLY A 56 1.25 7.39 -7.68
N ILE A 57 1.04 7.28 -6.37
CA ILE A 57 1.83 6.47 -5.44
C ILE A 57 0.90 5.52 -4.72
N ASP A 58 1.12 4.21 -4.88
CA ASP A 58 0.42 3.15 -4.15
C ASP A 58 1.32 2.60 -3.06
N ILE A 59 0.92 2.80 -1.81
CA ILE A 59 1.73 2.40 -0.64
C ILE A 59 1.48 0.96 -0.19
N HIS A 60 0.48 0.28 -0.78
CA HIS A 60 0.09 -1.05 -0.35
C HIS A 60 -0.53 -1.88 -1.49
N SER A 61 0.30 -2.62 -2.21
CA SER A 61 -0.12 -3.50 -3.30
C SER A 61 0.80 -4.71 -3.42
N HIS A 62 0.24 -5.92 -3.29
CA HIS A 62 1.01 -7.16 -3.43
C HIS A 62 1.34 -7.43 -4.90
N ILE A 63 2.53 -7.06 -5.30
CA ILE A 63 3.00 -7.08 -6.70
C ILE A 63 4.14 -8.07 -6.97
N ALA A 64 4.83 -8.52 -5.92
CA ALA A 64 6.03 -9.34 -6.04
C ALA A 64 6.19 -10.30 -4.86
N GLY A 65 6.95 -11.36 -5.07
CA GLY A 65 7.34 -12.30 -4.03
C GLY A 65 6.57 -13.62 -4.03
N PRO A 66 6.93 -14.53 -3.13
CA PRO A 66 6.45 -15.93 -3.15
C PRO A 66 4.93 -16.06 -3.03
N LYS A 67 4.30 -15.29 -2.13
CA LYS A 67 2.83 -15.29 -1.96
C LYS A 67 2.12 -14.93 -3.27
N VAL A 68 2.61 -13.87 -3.91
CA VAL A 68 2.02 -13.36 -5.16
C VAL A 68 2.15 -14.40 -6.27
N ASN A 69 3.27 -15.09 -6.34
CA ASN A 69 3.46 -16.22 -7.29
C ASN A 69 2.48 -17.35 -7.05
N ILE A 70 2.31 -17.76 -5.80
CA ILE A 70 1.33 -18.80 -5.46
C ILE A 70 -0.08 -18.32 -5.82
N GLY A 71 -0.42 -17.06 -5.54
CA GLY A 71 -1.70 -16.47 -5.93
C GLY A 71 -1.95 -16.54 -7.44
N ARG A 72 -0.93 -16.32 -8.28
CA ARG A 72 -1.02 -16.48 -9.73
C ARG A 72 -1.34 -17.93 -10.12
N LEU A 73 -0.70 -18.88 -9.48
CA LEU A 73 -0.91 -20.31 -9.74
C LEU A 73 -2.27 -20.83 -9.24
N MET A 74 -2.81 -20.22 -8.19
CA MET A 74 -4.10 -20.61 -7.60
C MET A 74 -5.31 -20.29 -8.49
N ARG A 75 -5.17 -19.41 -9.49
CA ARG A 75 -6.27 -18.95 -10.35
C ARG A 75 -5.96 -19.06 -11.85
N PRO A 76 -5.72 -20.26 -12.40
CA PRO A 76 -5.53 -20.40 -13.84
C PRO A 76 -6.76 -19.95 -14.66
N GLU A 77 -7.97 -20.05 -14.09
CA GLU A 77 -9.22 -19.58 -14.69
C GLU A 77 -9.25 -18.06 -14.90
N ASP A 78 -8.49 -17.30 -14.15
CA ASP A 78 -8.40 -15.85 -14.28
C ASP A 78 -7.71 -15.43 -15.59
N HIS A 79 -6.74 -16.24 -16.04
CA HIS A 79 -6.10 -16.08 -17.34
C HIS A 79 -7.10 -16.31 -18.48
N TYR A 80 -7.96 -17.31 -18.32
CA TYR A 80 -8.96 -17.66 -19.31
C TYR A 80 -10.01 -16.56 -19.50
N LEU A 81 -10.43 -15.92 -18.42
CA LEU A 81 -11.41 -14.82 -18.46
C LEU A 81 -10.88 -13.56 -19.14
N THR A 82 -9.59 -13.30 -19.05
CA THR A 82 -8.94 -12.14 -19.66
C THR A 82 -8.64 -12.31 -21.13
N ASN A 83 -8.52 -13.53 -21.63
CA ASN A 83 -8.23 -13.85 -23.03
C ASN A 83 -9.31 -13.40 -24.02
N LYS A 84 -10.53 -13.13 -23.55
CA LYS A 84 -11.62 -12.63 -24.40
C LYS A 84 -11.39 -11.21 -24.93
N LEU A 85 -10.45 -10.45 -24.34
CA LEU A 85 -10.23 -9.05 -24.68
C LEU A 85 -9.12 -8.84 -25.72
N HIS A 86 -8.24 -9.83 -25.95
CA HIS A 86 -7.06 -9.69 -26.81
C HIS A 86 -6.72 -11.00 -27.54
N ALA A 87 -7.73 -11.66 -28.08
CA ALA A 87 -7.56 -12.92 -28.81
C ALA A 87 -6.76 -12.72 -30.11
N LEU A 88 -5.46 -12.67 -30.00
CA LEU A 88 -4.57 -12.95 -31.12
C LEU A 88 -4.31 -14.47 -31.14
N PRO A 89 -4.35 -15.13 -32.30
CA PRO A 89 -4.27 -16.59 -32.42
C PRO A 89 -3.04 -17.23 -31.76
N TYR A 90 -1.99 -16.48 -31.53
CA TYR A 90 -0.71 -16.92 -30.95
C TYR A 90 -0.44 -16.38 -29.55
N ARG A 91 -1.30 -15.55 -28.96
CA ARG A 91 -1.16 -15.09 -27.57
C ARG A 91 -1.94 -16.02 -26.65
N ARG A 92 -1.22 -16.78 -25.88
CA ARG A 92 -1.78 -17.61 -24.80
C ARG A 92 -1.62 -17.04 -23.41
N ALA A 93 -0.70 -16.13 -23.21
CA ALA A 93 -0.29 -15.64 -21.90
C ALA A 93 -0.86 -14.28 -21.60
N GLU A 94 -2.16 -14.13 -21.60
CA GLU A 94 -2.75 -13.04 -20.85
C GLU A 94 -2.74 -13.44 -19.40
N THR A 95 -2.15 -12.60 -18.59
CA THR A 95 -2.06 -12.81 -17.16
C THR A 95 -3.31 -12.31 -16.50
N GLY A 96 -3.80 -13.04 -15.53
CA GLY A 96 -5.05 -12.78 -14.86
C GLY A 96 -5.26 -11.35 -14.40
N SER A 97 -6.51 -10.98 -14.20
CA SER A 97 -6.89 -9.64 -13.72
C SER A 97 -6.76 -9.52 -12.21
N THR A 98 -6.84 -10.62 -11.46
CA THR A 98 -6.72 -10.60 -10.00
C THR A 98 -5.28 -10.60 -9.53
N VAL A 99 -4.41 -11.42 -10.14
CA VAL A 99 -2.98 -11.46 -9.84
C VAL A 99 -2.17 -11.43 -11.14
N PRO A 100 -1.99 -10.26 -11.75
CA PRO A 100 -1.27 -10.14 -13.01
C PRO A 100 0.22 -10.46 -12.84
N ASN A 101 0.90 -10.81 -13.95
CA ASN A 101 2.35 -10.99 -13.93
C ASN A 101 3.08 -9.66 -13.75
N VAL A 102 4.37 -9.76 -13.40
CA VAL A 102 5.21 -8.58 -13.09
C VAL A 102 5.29 -7.55 -14.22
N PHE A 103 5.34 -7.99 -15.47
CA PHE A 103 5.38 -7.06 -16.61
C PHE A 103 4.07 -6.29 -16.75
N ARG A 104 2.94 -7.00 -16.67
CA ARG A 104 1.62 -6.38 -16.78
C ARG A 104 1.34 -5.41 -15.63
N ILE A 105 1.82 -5.71 -14.43
CA ILE A 105 1.69 -4.81 -13.28
C ILE A 105 2.26 -3.43 -13.63
N GLY A 106 3.51 -3.35 -14.07
CA GLY A 106 4.15 -2.07 -14.41
C GLY A 106 3.42 -1.30 -15.50
N TYR A 107 3.04 -1.97 -16.59
CA TYR A 107 2.29 -1.34 -17.67
C TYR A 107 0.90 -0.89 -17.24
N SER A 108 0.22 -1.67 -16.40
CA SER A 108 -1.13 -1.34 -15.93
C SER A 108 -1.13 -0.15 -14.98
N TYR A 109 -0.18 -0.08 -14.04
CA TYR A 109 -0.01 1.09 -13.18
C TYR A 109 0.33 2.34 -13.97
N ALA A 110 1.26 2.24 -14.94
CA ALA A 110 1.59 3.37 -15.81
C ALA A 110 0.36 3.89 -16.57
N ARG A 111 -0.47 3.00 -17.12
CA ARG A 111 -1.72 3.40 -17.81
C ARG A 111 -2.73 4.07 -16.91
N LEU A 112 -2.75 3.75 -15.61
CA LEU A 112 -3.56 4.46 -14.61
C LEU A 112 -2.95 5.81 -14.20
N GLY A 113 -1.71 6.10 -14.62
CA GLY A 113 -0.98 7.30 -14.19
C GLY A 113 -0.28 7.16 -12.85
N TYR A 114 -0.07 5.93 -12.37
CA TYR A 114 0.74 5.65 -11.19
C TYR A 114 2.19 5.37 -11.58
N THR A 115 3.12 5.93 -10.81
CA THR A 115 4.56 5.87 -11.11
C THR A 115 5.40 5.28 -9.97
N PHE A 116 4.78 4.98 -8.82
CA PHE A 116 5.43 4.39 -7.66
C PHE A 116 4.49 3.39 -6.97
N VAL A 117 4.99 2.20 -6.62
CA VAL A 117 4.21 1.15 -5.95
C VAL A 117 5.07 0.44 -4.91
N VAL A 118 4.47 0.13 -3.74
CA VAL A 118 5.14 -0.58 -2.66
C VAL A 118 4.57 -1.99 -2.49
N GLU A 119 5.46 -2.99 -2.50
CA GLU A 119 5.16 -4.34 -2.01
C GLU A 119 5.11 -4.32 -0.47
N PRO A 120 3.94 -4.52 0.16
CA PRO A 120 3.75 -4.18 1.55
C PRO A 120 4.18 -5.25 2.55
N ALA A 121 4.54 -6.46 2.12
CA ALA A 121 4.79 -7.54 3.08
C ALA A 121 5.70 -8.65 2.52
N THR A 122 6.99 -8.53 2.80
CA THR A 122 7.95 -9.57 2.41
C THR A 122 8.63 -10.17 3.66
N PRO A 123 8.56 -11.50 3.86
CA PRO A 123 9.31 -12.15 4.93
C PRO A 123 10.82 -11.98 4.74
N PRO A 124 11.63 -11.84 5.80
CA PRO A 124 13.06 -11.61 5.70
C PRO A 124 13.78 -12.61 4.78
N ILE A 125 13.55 -13.89 4.97
CA ILE A 125 14.18 -14.97 4.18
C ILE A 125 13.75 -14.98 2.70
N LYS A 126 12.64 -14.33 2.35
CA LYS A 126 12.08 -14.27 0.99
C LYS A 126 12.34 -12.95 0.25
N THR A 127 13.03 -12.00 0.87
CA THR A 127 13.24 -10.67 0.27
C THR A 127 14.04 -10.71 -1.03
N ARG A 128 15.03 -11.60 -1.16
CA ARG A 128 15.78 -11.78 -2.43
C ARG A 128 14.85 -12.17 -3.58
N HIS A 129 13.95 -13.13 -3.37
CA HIS A 129 12.94 -13.51 -4.37
C HIS A 129 12.05 -12.30 -4.72
N THR A 130 11.58 -11.57 -3.72
CA THR A 130 10.77 -10.36 -3.95
C THR A 130 11.52 -9.36 -4.84
N HIS A 131 12.79 -9.09 -4.57
CA HIS A 131 13.60 -8.17 -5.39
C HIS A 131 13.83 -8.69 -6.82
N HIS A 132 14.00 -9.99 -7.02
CA HIS A 132 14.10 -10.55 -8.38
C HIS A 132 12.84 -10.25 -9.20
N GLU A 133 11.66 -10.34 -8.61
CA GLU A 133 10.41 -9.95 -9.28
C GLU A 133 10.27 -8.43 -9.44
N LEU A 134 10.60 -7.64 -8.41
CA LEU A 134 10.59 -6.16 -8.50
C LEU A 134 11.52 -5.66 -9.62
N ASN A 135 12.68 -6.28 -9.80
CA ASN A 135 13.60 -5.97 -10.90
C ASN A 135 12.98 -6.16 -12.29
N SER A 136 11.99 -7.05 -12.40
CA SER A 136 11.30 -7.35 -13.66
C SER A 136 10.10 -6.43 -13.94
N ILE A 137 9.61 -5.69 -12.94
CA ILE A 137 8.49 -4.75 -13.11
C ILE A 137 8.97 -3.50 -13.87
N PRO A 138 8.42 -3.24 -15.09
CA PRO A 138 8.83 -2.07 -15.89
C PRO A 138 8.17 -0.77 -15.38
N ILE A 139 8.71 0.34 -15.82
CA ILE A 139 8.24 1.73 -15.72
C ILE A 139 8.26 2.27 -14.28
N ILE A 140 7.45 1.72 -13.37
CA ILE A 140 7.22 2.29 -12.05
C ILE A 140 8.44 2.18 -11.12
N ASP A 141 8.57 3.16 -10.21
CA ASP A 141 9.45 3.02 -9.04
C ASP A 141 8.84 2.04 -8.03
N LYS A 142 9.68 1.44 -7.21
CA LYS A 142 9.27 0.37 -6.27
C LYS A 142 9.95 0.51 -4.93
N ALA A 143 9.31 -0.04 -3.91
CA ALA A 143 9.88 -0.31 -2.61
C ALA A 143 9.25 -1.60 -2.04
N ALA A 144 9.78 -2.13 -0.95
CA ALA A 144 9.18 -3.24 -0.22
C ALA A 144 9.28 -2.98 1.29
N TYR A 145 8.30 -3.49 2.07
CA TYR A 145 8.34 -3.52 3.53
C TYR A 145 8.68 -4.92 4.03
N VAL A 146 9.53 -5.00 5.05
CA VAL A 146 9.94 -6.28 5.64
C VAL A 146 9.08 -6.64 6.85
N LEU A 147 8.62 -7.89 6.92
CA LEU A 147 7.91 -8.44 8.07
C LEU A 147 8.87 -8.63 9.24
N VAL A 148 8.48 -8.19 10.44
CA VAL A 148 9.35 -8.21 11.61
C VAL A 148 8.70 -8.73 12.89
N ASP A 149 7.38 -8.82 12.93
CA ASP A 149 6.59 -9.02 14.15
C ASP A 149 6.62 -10.44 14.73
N SER A 150 6.80 -11.45 13.88
CA SER A 150 6.81 -12.86 14.27
C SER A 150 8.20 -13.52 14.13
N ASN A 151 9.22 -12.73 13.83
CA ASN A 151 10.59 -13.22 13.71
C ASN A 151 11.18 -13.57 15.07
N TRP A 152 11.79 -14.75 15.20
CA TRP A 152 12.41 -15.22 16.46
C TRP A 152 13.40 -14.23 17.07
N ILE A 153 14.24 -13.61 16.25
CA ILE A 153 15.24 -12.65 16.71
C ILE A 153 14.56 -11.41 17.27
N THR A 154 13.52 -10.92 16.59
CA THR A 154 12.70 -9.80 17.07
C THR A 154 12.11 -10.10 18.45
N LEU A 155 11.45 -11.25 18.59
CA LEU A 155 10.78 -11.62 19.85
C LEU A 155 11.77 -11.83 20.99
N ASP A 156 12.92 -12.44 20.72
CA ASP A 156 14.00 -12.59 21.70
C ASP A 156 14.55 -11.24 22.19
N LEU A 157 14.70 -10.27 21.28
CA LEU A 157 15.20 -8.93 21.63
C LEU A 157 14.16 -8.13 22.41
N ILE A 158 12.88 -8.24 22.04
CA ILE A 158 11.77 -7.64 22.79
C ILE A 158 11.71 -8.23 24.21
N ALA A 159 11.80 -9.56 24.34
CA ALA A 159 11.78 -10.23 25.65
C ALA A 159 12.94 -9.82 26.56
N LYS A 160 14.10 -9.42 25.99
CA LYS A 160 15.23 -8.87 26.73
C LYS A 160 15.07 -7.40 27.12
N ASN A 161 14.07 -6.72 26.56
CA ASN A 161 13.79 -5.30 26.77
C ASN A 161 14.98 -4.37 26.43
N ASP A 162 15.81 -4.75 25.43
CA ASP A 162 16.90 -3.94 24.91
C ASP A 162 16.46 -3.20 23.64
N ARG A 163 15.99 -1.97 23.83
CA ARG A 163 15.43 -1.15 22.76
C ARG A 163 16.45 -0.72 21.72
N ASP A 164 17.66 -0.37 22.14
CA ASP A 164 18.71 0.08 21.23
C ASP A 164 19.19 -1.07 20.35
N LEU A 165 19.36 -2.25 20.93
CA LEU A 165 19.75 -3.44 20.19
C LEU A 165 18.63 -3.91 19.23
N LEU A 166 17.36 -3.82 19.63
CA LEU A 166 16.23 -4.08 18.76
C LEU A 166 16.19 -3.12 17.56
N ALA A 167 16.41 -1.83 17.81
CA ALA A 167 16.47 -0.82 16.75
C ALA A 167 17.68 -1.04 15.82
N ALA A 168 18.86 -1.39 16.38
CA ALA A 168 20.03 -1.74 15.58
C ALA A 168 19.78 -2.99 14.71
N TYR A 169 19.07 -4.00 15.23
CA TYR A 169 18.65 -5.15 14.44
C TYR A 169 17.76 -4.75 13.27
N PHE A 170 16.77 -3.90 13.48
CA PHE A 170 15.92 -3.42 12.39
C PHE A 170 16.69 -2.55 11.39
N ALA A 171 17.64 -1.72 11.84
CA ALA A 171 18.50 -0.96 10.93
C ALA A 171 19.31 -1.89 10.03
N TRP A 172 19.94 -2.92 10.63
CA TRP A 172 20.68 -3.94 9.91
C TRP A 172 19.76 -4.72 8.95
N LEU A 173 18.58 -5.17 9.40
CA LEU A 173 17.65 -5.96 8.62
C LEU A 173 17.14 -5.18 7.39
N LEU A 174 16.72 -3.93 7.58
CA LEU A 174 16.26 -3.05 6.49
C LEU A 174 17.33 -2.92 5.40
N TYR A 175 18.59 -2.73 5.81
CA TYR A 175 19.69 -2.62 4.86
C TYR A 175 20.09 -3.97 4.25
N ALA A 176 20.15 -5.03 5.04
CA ALA A 176 20.47 -6.37 4.55
C ALA A 176 19.43 -6.89 3.54
N THR A 177 18.16 -6.54 3.75
CA THR A 177 17.05 -6.95 2.86
C THR A 177 16.71 -5.92 1.77
N LYS A 178 17.38 -4.76 1.76
CA LYS A 178 17.09 -3.65 0.82
C LYS A 178 15.61 -3.24 0.84
N THR A 179 15.05 -3.12 2.05
CA THR A 179 13.65 -2.75 2.26
C THR A 179 13.49 -1.34 2.83
N TYR A 180 12.26 -0.84 2.89
CA TYR A 180 11.98 0.58 3.12
C TYR A 180 11.37 0.88 4.49
N ALA A 181 10.55 -0.01 5.02
CA ALA A 181 9.84 0.17 6.29
C ALA A 181 9.57 -1.17 6.98
N LEU A 182 9.15 -1.09 8.25
CA LEU A 182 8.80 -2.25 9.07
C LEU A 182 7.32 -2.59 8.89
N LYS A 183 7.04 -3.85 8.56
CA LYS A 183 5.68 -4.38 8.41
C LYS A 183 5.37 -5.34 9.55
N LEU A 184 4.18 -5.17 10.12
CA LEU A 184 3.58 -6.08 11.09
C LEU A 184 2.29 -6.65 10.49
N VAL A 185 2.08 -7.95 10.66
CA VAL A 185 0.86 -8.64 10.22
C VAL A 185 0.35 -9.52 11.34
N ASP A 186 -0.81 -9.14 11.89
CA ASP A 186 -1.47 -9.88 12.99
C ASP A 186 -0.44 -10.26 14.09
N PRO A 187 0.27 -9.26 14.68
CA PRO A 187 1.46 -9.49 15.50
C PRO A 187 1.30 -10.61 16.52
N GLY A 188 2.23 -11.57 16.50
CA GLY A 188 2.22 -12.74 17.38
C GLY A 188 1.22 -13.83 17.00
N SER A 189 0.31 -13.60 16.05
CA SER A 189 -0.67 -14.61 15.63
C SER A 189 -0.05 -15.76 14.85
N ASP A 190 1.07 -15.56 14.18
CA ASP A 190 1.79 -16.66 13.52
C ASP A 190 2.18 -17.75 14.51
N PHE A 191 2.70 -17.38 15.68
CA PHE A 191 2.97 -18.31 16.76
C PHE A 191 1.70 -18.98 17.30
N ALA A 192 0.62 -18.21 17.46
CA ALA A 192 -0.64 -18.77 17.90
C ALA A 192 -1.24 -19.70 16.84
N TRP A 193 -1.13 -19.37 15.56
CA TRP A 193 -1.57 -20.22 14.45
C TRP A 193 -0.81 -21.55 14.41
N ILE A 194 0.51 -21.50 14.43
CA ILE A 194 1.36 -22.70 14.30
C ILE A 194 1.17 -23.63 15.51
N TYR A 195 1.11 -23.06 16.71
CA TYR A 195 1.13 -23.88 17.95
C TYR A 195 -0.25 -24.05 18.62
N LYS A 196 -1.24 -23.22 18.28
CA LYS A 196 -2.61 -23.29 18.84
C LYS A 196 -3.70 -23.39 17.78
N GLY A 197 -3.38 -23.29 16.50
CA GLY A 197 -4.32 -23.39 15.39
C GLY A 197 -5.33 -22.24 15.30
N ARG A 198 -5.04 -21.05 15.87
CA ARG A 198 -5.93 -19.88 15.87
C ARG A 198 -5.16 -18.56 15.92
N GLY A 199 -5.81 -17.47 15.50
CA GLY A 199 -5.36 -16.11 15.78
C GLY A 199 -5.62 -15.69 17.23
N ILE A 200 -5.03 -14.55 17.65
CA ILE A 200 -5.13 -13.99 19.00
C ILE A 200 -5.52 -12.51 18.97
N ASP A 201 -6.08 -12.03 20.09
CA ASP A 201 -6.34 -10.60 20.29
C ASP A 201 -5.08 -9.87 20.80
N ILE A 202 -5.08 -8.55 20.70
CA ILE A 202 -3.95 -7.68 21.04
C ILE A 202 -3.45 -7.84 22.50
N ASP A 203 -4.29 -8.30 23.39
CA ASP A 203 -3.99 -8.47 24.83
C ASP A 203 -3.78 -9.94 25.25
N GLU A 204 -3.75 -10.89 24.33
CA GLU A 204 -3.46 -12.29 24.61
C GLU A 204 -1.96 -12.60 24.53
N GLN A 205 -1.47 -13.48 25.40
CA GLN A 205 -0.07 -13.92 25.36
C GLN A 205 0.20 -14.88 24.19
N ILE A 206 1.31 -14.63 23.49
CA ILE A 206 1.81 -15.53 22.47
C ILE A 206 2.46 -16.78 23.08
N PRO A 207 2.48 -17.92 22.36
CA PRO A 207 3.21 -19.10 22.81
C PRO A 207 4.70 -18.82 23.06
N PHE A 208 5.28 -19.48 24.07
CA PHE A 208 6.70 -19.47 24.46
C PHE A 208 7.26 -18.15 24.98
N TYR A 209 6.59 -17.03 24.77
CA TYR A 209 7.02 -15.71 25.24
C TYR A 209 6.01 -15.14 26.22
N ASN A 210 6.48 -14.42 27.21
CA ASN A 210 5.63 -13.64 28.10
C ASN A 210 5.35 -12.25 27.48
N LEU A 211 4.90 -12.26 26.22
CA LEU A 211 4.60 -11.08 25.42
C LEU A 211 3.19 -11.16 24.86
N THR A 212 2.60 -10.00 24.66
CA THR A 212 1.33 -9.84 23.95
C THR A 212 1.58 -9.13 22.61
N PRO A 213 0.65 -9.20 21.62
CA PRO A 213 0.72 -8.35 20.42
C PRO A 213 0.90 -6.87 20.75
N ARG A 214 0.30 -6.38 21.84
CA ARG A 214 0.48 -5.01 22.34
C ARG A 214 1.95 -4.71 22.62
N ASP A 215 2.64 -5.60 23.32
CA ASP A 215 4.05 -5.43 23.67
C ASP A 215 4.93 -5.44 22.42
N ILE A 216 4.61 -6.32 21.47
CA ILE A 216 5.31 -6.40 20.18
C ILE A 216 5.15 -5.10 19.40
N ILE A 217 3.92 -4.63 19.18
CA ILE A 217 3.65 -3.39 18.43
C ILE A 217 4.35 -2.20 19.09
N LYS A 218 4.21 -2.07 20.42
CA LYS A 218 4.82 -0.96 21.17
C LYS A 218 6.34 -0.97 21.04
N SER A 219 6.99 -2.11 21.29
CA SER A 219 8.45 -2.24 21.21
C SER A 219 9.00 -1.92 19.81
N ILE A 220 8.33 -2.43 18.77
CA ILE A 220 8.73 -2.16 17.37
C ILE A 220 8.52 -0.67 17.03
N ALA A 221 7.40 -0.09 17.44
CA ALA A 221 7.13 1.32 17.18
C ALA A 221 8.12 2.24 17.94
N GLU A 222 8.46 1.93 19.18
CA GLU A 222 9.50 2.67 19.94
C GLU A 222 10.88 2.53 19.29
N ALA A 223 11.27 1.33 18.85
CA ALA A 223 12.52 1.12 18.13
C ALA A 223 12.54 1.90 16.80
N SER A 224 11.41 1.94 16.07
CA SER A 224 11.31 2.69 14.82
C SER A 224 11.47 4.21 14.98
N GLN A 225 11.13 4.75 16.16
CA GLN A 225 11.37 6.16 16.46
C GLN A 225 12.88 6.46 16.56
N LEU A 226 13.67 5.53 17.11
CA LEU A 226 15.13 5.67 17.18
C LEU A 226 15.79 5.59 15.80
N LEU A 227 15.19 4.85 14.87
CA LEU A 227 15.70 4.72 13.50
C LEU A 227 15.48 5.96 12.65
N ASN A 228 14.51 6.80 12.98
CA ASN A 228 14.15 8.00 12.21
C ASN A 228 13.80 7.70 10.73
N ILE A 229 13.41 6.48 10.41
CA ILE A 229 12.97 6.14 9.05
C ILE A 229 11.67 6.88 8.71
N PRO A 230 11.44 7.28 7.44
CA PRO A 230 10.28 8.10 7.07
C PRO A 230 8.95 7.42 7.36
N HIS A 231 8.75 6.22 6.83
CA HIS A 231 7.59 5.38 7.12
C HIS A 231 7.99 4.33 8.17
N LYS A 232 7.46 4.49 9.38
CA LYS A 232 7.96 3.75 10.54
C LYS A 232 7.41 2.35 10.63
N VAL A 233 6.12 2.24 10.91
CA VAL A 233 5.45 0.96 11.18
C VAL A 233 4.14 0.90 10.39
N HIS A 234 4.00 -0.15 9.61
CA HIS A 234 2.86 -0.44 8.74
C HIS A 234 2.13 -1.67 9.27
N ILE A 235 0.97 -1.48 9.93
CA ILE A 235 0.32 -2.51 10.78
C ILE A 235 -0.94 -3.06 10.15
N HIS A 236 -0.96 -4.36 9.92
CA HIS A 236 -2.15 -5.18 9.77
C HIS A 236 -2.59 -5.62 11.18
N CYS A 237 -3.72 -5.09 11.64
CA CYS A 237 -4.19 -5.31 13.02
C CYS A 237 -4.61 -6.75 13.27
N ASN A 238 -4.43 -7.20 14.52
CA ASN A 238 -4.90 -8.50 14.98
C ASN A 238 -6.41 -8.69 14.76
N ARG A 239 -6.83 -9.96 14.62
CA ARG A 239 -8.21 -10.37 14.39
C ARG A 239 -8.83 -9.85 13.09
N LEU A 240 -8.03 -9.66 12.04
CA LEU A 240 -8.53 -9.27 10.74
C LEU A 240 -9.68 -10.19 10.30
N GLY A 241 -10.76 -9.61 9.80
CA GLY A 241 -11.90 -10.35 9.29
C GLY A 241 -12.88 -10.89 10.33
N TYR A 242 -12.60 -10.82 11.63
CA TYR A 242 -13.46 -11.34 12.68
C TYR A 242 -14.50 -10.31 13.17
N PRO A 243 -15.75 -10.74 13.49
CA PRO A 243 -16.73 -9.85 14.13
C PRO A 243 -16.19 -9.22 15.41
N GLY A 244 -16.51 -7.94 15.65
CA GLY A 244 -16.08 -7.18 16.82
C GLY A 244 -14.63 -6.67 16.81
N ASN A 245 -13.89 -6.89 15.71
CA ASN A 245 -12.47 -6.53 15.62
C ASN A 245 -12.17 -5.01 15.60
N TYR A 246 -13.19 -4.16 15.37
CA TYR A 246 -12.98 -2.71 15.43
C TYR A 246 -12.42 -2.24 16.78
N ILE A 247 -12.74 -2.95 17.89
CA ILE A 247 -12.18 -2.66 19.22
C ILE A 247 -10.67 -2.89 19.23
N THR A 248 -10.20 -3.98 18.62
CA THR A 248 -8.77 -4.28 18.48
C THR A 248 -8.07 -3.19 17.68
N THR A 249 -8.68 -2.72 16.58
CA THR A 249 -8.18 -1.60 15.78
C THR A 249 -8.08 -0.31 16.60
N LEU A 250 -9.13 0.06 17.34
CA LEU A 250 -9.10 1.23 18.22
C LEU A 250 -8.00 1.12 19.29
N LYS A 251 -7.84 -0.07 19.91
CA LYS A 251 -6.75 -0.31 20.86
C LYS A 251 -5.38 -0.15 20.21
N THR A 252 -5.20 -0.65 18.99
CA THR A 252 -3.95 -0.51 18.21
C THR A 252 -3.65 0.97 17.90
N MET A 253 -4.62 1.72 17.40
CA MET A 253 -4.47 3.15 17.12
C MET A 253 -4.07 3.93 18.38
N ASN A 254 -4.69 3.63 19.51
CA ASN A 254 -4.43 4.28 20.79
C ASN A 254 -3.02 3.99 21.36
N LEU A 255 -2.30 2.98 20.88
CA LEU A 255 -0.92 2.74 21.30
C LEU A 255 0.01 3.91 20.97
N SER A 256 -0.25 4.64 19.89
CA SER A 256 0.55 5.80 19.51
C SER A 256 0.68 6.83 20.64
N SER A 257 -0.36 7.02 21.48
CA SER A 257 -0.33 7.93 22.62
C SER A 257 0.65 7.52 23.74
N SER A 258 1.02 6.24 23.80
CA SER A 258 1.97 5.69 24.77
C SER A 258 3.42 5.64 24.27
N ILE A 259 3.66 6.04 23.03
CA ILE A 259 4.97 6.01 22.37
C ILE A 259 5.54 7.42 22.31
N THR A 260 6.74 7.59 22.82
CA THR A 260 7.44 8.89 22.74
C THR A 260 7.84 9.17 21.30
N LYS A 261 7.34 10.25 20.75
CA LYS A 261 7.69 10.70 19.41
C LYS A 261 9.07 11.36 19.40
N LEU A 262 10.05 10.71 18.81
CA LEU A 262 11.45 11.16 18.75
C LEU A 262 11.82 11.75 17.38
N SER A 263 10.99 11.52 16.36
CA SER A 263 11.29 11.92 14.99
C SER A 263 10.04 12.40 14.25
N PRO A 264 10.18 13.19 13.18
CA PRO A 264 9.07 13.66 12.37
C PRO A 264 8.22 12.52 11.77
N GLY A 265 7.03 12.87 11.29
CA GLY A 265 6.09 11.94 10.66
C GLY A 265 5.09 11.34 11.64
N TYR A 266 4.41 10.28 11.21
CA TYR A 266 3.41 9.58 12.02
C TYR A 266 4.05 8.43 12.81
N ILE A 267 3.45 8.03 13.91
CA ILE A 267 3.95 6.94 14.75
C ILE A 267 3.52 5.58 14.18
N LEU A 268 2.24 5.47 13.84
CA LEU A 268 1.63 4.23 13.34
C LEU A 268 0.86 4.47 12.04
N HIS A 269 0.92 3.48 11.17
CA HIS A 269 0.05 3.40 10.01
C HIS A 269 -0.76 2.11 10.07
N VAL A 270 -2.09 2.21 10.13
CA VAL A 270 -3.01 1.07 10.12
C VAL A 270 -3.46 0.79 8.70
N THR A 271 -3.11 -0.39 8.17
CA THR A 271 -3.35 -0.72 6.77
C THR A 271 -4.69 -1.44 6.55
N HIS A 272 -5.23 -1.35 5.33
CA HIS A 272 -6.48 -2.00 4.86
C HIS A 272 -7.55 -2.10 5.95
N VAL A 273 -7.75 -0.97 6.62
CA VAL A 273 -8.52 -0.83 7.86
C VAL A 273 -9.97 -1.31 7.76
N GLN A 274 -10.53 -1.38 6.56
CA GLN A 274 -11.89 -1.89 6.38
C GLN A 274 -12.06 -3.36 6.78
N PHE A 275 -11.01 -4.19 6.74
CA PHE A 275 -11.06 -5.57 7.19
C PHE A 275 -10.98 -5.72 8.71
N THR A 276 -10.67 -4.64 9.40
CA THR A 276 -10.54 -4.57 10.86
C THR A 276 -11.54 -3.59 11.49
N GLY A 277 -12.59 -3.22 10.74
CA GLY A 277 -13.62 -2.27 11.16
C GLY A 277 -14.98 -2.89 11.44
N TYR A 278 -15.07 -4.16 11.85
CA TYR A 278 -16.34 -4.85 12.04
C TYR A 278 -16.86 -4.71 13.47
N LYS A 279 -18.10 -4.20 13.62
CA LYS A 279 -18.93 -4.33 14.81
C LYS A 279 -19.76 -5.60 14.73
N GLY A 280 -20.49 -5.90 15.82
CA GLY A 280 -21.28 -7.11 15.95
C GLY A 280 -20.48 -8.26 16.53
N ASP A 281 -21.16 -9.31 16.91
CA ASP A 281 -20.62 -10.49 17.58
C ASP A 281 -20.62 -11.76 16.71
N SER A 282 -21.21 -11.66 15.53
CA SER A 282 -21.28 -12.75 14.55
C SER A 282 -21.34 -12.23 13.11
N TRP A 283 -21.05 -13.12 12.15
CA TRP A 283 -21.16 -12.80 10.72
C TRP A 283 -22.59 -12.41 10.29
N ALA A 284 -23.61 -12.86 11.02
CA ALA A 284 -25.02 -12.53 10.76
C ALA A 284 -25.43 -11.17 11.33
N THR A 285 -24.69 -10.65 12.30
CA THR A 285 -24.97 -9.41 13.02
C THR A 285 -23.93 -8.32 12.80
N LEU A 286 -23.08 -8.48 11.77
CA LEU A 286 -22.07 -7.47 11.43
C LEU A 286 -22.71 -6.08 11.23
N GLU A 287 -22.02 -5.08 11.74
CA GLU A 287 -22.30 -3.65 11.54
C GLU A 287 -21.02 -2.93 11.17
N SER A 288 -21.12 -1.75 10.58
CA SER A 288 -19.96 -0.93 10.31
C SER A 288 -19.41 -0.29 11.58
N GLY A 289 -18.10 -0.41 11.79
CA GLY A 289 -17.32 0.33 12.77
C GLY A 289 -16.59 1.53 12.16
N GLY A 290 -16.87 1.85 10.89
CA GLY A 290 -16.18 2.91 10.16
C GLY A 290 -16.25 4.28 10.83
N GLU A 291 -17.42 4.62 11.40
CA GLU A 291 -17.60 5.88 12.14
C GLU A 291 -16.72 5.96 13.40
N ASP A 292 -16.58 4.87 14.16
CA ASP A 292 -15.74 4.87 15.37
C ASP A 292 -14.26 4.99 15.02
N ILE A 293 -13.82 4.28 13.98
CA ILE A 293 -12.43 4.36 13.49
C ILE A 293 -12.13 5.76 12.96
N ALA A 294 -13.03 6.36 12.18
CA ALA A 294 -12.86 7.73 11.70
C ALA A 294 -12.81 8.74 12.86
N ARG A 295 -13.65 8.56 13.88
CA ARG A 295 -13.64 9.39 15.09
C ARG A 295 -12.32 9.27 15.84
N GLU A 296 -11.78 8.08 15.98
CA GLU A 296 -10.48 7.86 16.60
C GLU A 296 -9.34 8.46 15.78
N LEU A 297 -9.34 8.27 14.46
CA LEU A 297 -8.40 8.92 13.56
C LEU A 297 -8.41 10.45 13.73
N ASN A 298 -9.60 11.04 13.78
CA ASN A 298 -9.74 12.49 13.92
C ASN A 298 -9.20 13.03 15.26
N ARG A 299 -9.21 12.23 16.32
CA ARG A 299 -8.67 12.57 17.65
C ARG A 299 -7.18 12.35 17.78
N ASN A 300 -6.63 11.39 17.02
CA ASN A 300 -5.25 10.95 17.16
C ASN A 300 -4.41 11.41 15.96
N PRO A 301 -3.61 12.50 16.10
CA PRO A 301 -2.86 13.08 14.99
C PRO A 301 -1.65 12.24 14.54
N ASP A 302 -1.21 11.27 15.35
CA ASP A 302 -0.01 10.47 15.11
C ASP A 302 -0.28 9.15 14.37
N VAL A 303 -1.53 8.96 13.91
CA VAL A 303 -1.97 7.77 13.16
C VAL A 303 -2.40 8.15 11.76
N THR A 304 -2.01 7.33 10.80
CA THR A 304 -2.54 7.32 9.42
C THR A 304 -3.12 5.96 9.10
N LEU A 305 -3.91 5.89 8.05
CA LEU A 305 -4.47 4.62 7.60
C LEU A 305 -4.67 4.57 6.09
N ASP A 306 -4.66 3.35 5.53
CA ASP A 306 -5.16 3.10 4.17
C ASP A 306 -6.42 2.24 4.18
N LEU A 307 -7.21 2.38 3.13
CA LEU A 307 -8.54 1.82 3.09
C LEU A 307 -8.53 0.31 2.87
N GLY A 308 -7.74 -0.20 1.93
CA GLY A 308 -7.90 -1.56 1.44
C GLY A 308 -9.28 -1.79 0.84
N GLN A 309 -9.80 -0.84 0.06
CA GLN A 309 -11.21 -0.74 -0.35
C GLN A 309 -11.71 -1.96 -1.13
N VAL A 310 -12.71 -2.65 -0.62
CA VAL A 310 -13.39 -3.76 -1.30
C VAL A 310 -14.10 -3.28 -2.57
N ILE A 311 -13.96 -4.08 -3.63
CA ILE A 311 -14.59 -3.84 -4.93
C ILE A 311 -15.68 -4.90 -5.19
N PRO A 312 -16.96 -4.59 -4.95
CA PRO A 312 -18.04 -5.54 -5.16
C PRO A 312 -18.23 -5.90 -6.64
N GLY A 313 -18.54 -7.18 -6.89
CA GLY A 313 -18.81 -7.70 -8.24
C GLY A 313 -17.57 -8.09 -9.04
N ARG A 314 -16.40 -8.03 -8.44
CA ARG A 314 -15.13 -8.48 -9.04
C ARG A 314 -14.57 -9.70 -8.31
N PRO A 315 -13.94 -10.63 -9.02
CA PRO A 315 -13.11 -11.64 -8.38
C PRO A 315 -11.88 -10.98 -7.72
N ALA A 316 -11.46 -11.54 -6.61
CA ALA A 316 -10.25 -11.21 -5.88
C ALA A 316 -9.46 -12.48 -5.56
N THR A 317 -8.23 -12.34 -5.15
CA THR A 317 -7.44 -13.43 -4.58
C THR A 317 -6.85 -12.91 -3.30
N THR A 318 -7.44 -13.32 -2.18
CA THR A 318 -6.90 -12.94 -0.88
C THR A 318 -5.59 -13.67 -0.65
N MET A 319 -4.55 -12.94 -0.28
CA MET A 319 -3.24 -13.45 0.06
C MET A 319 -2.61 -12.57 1.13
N THR A 320 -2.52 -13.08 2.31
CA THR A 320 -1.98 -12.32 3.43
C THR A 320 -1.02 -13.18 4.25
N ALA A 321 -0.20 -12.55 5.05
CA ALA A 321 0.57 -13.20 6.10
C ALA A 321 -0.29 -13.51 7.35
N ASP A 322 -1.61 -13.55 7.21
CA ASP A 322 -2.59 -13.90 8.24
C ASP A 322 -3.28 -15.24 7.89
N ALA A 323 -2.61 -16.33 8.21
CA ALA A 323 -3.13 -17.68 7.96
C ALA A 323 -4.44 -17.97 8.74
N PRO A 324 -4.66 -17.49 9.98
CA PRO A 324 -5.92 -17.67 10.68
C PRO A 324 -7.12 -17.14 9.91
N PHE A 325 -7.04 -15.95 9.35
CA PHE A 325 -8.12 -15.36 8.55
C PHE A 325 -8.34 -16.11 7.23
N GLU A 326 -7.29 -16.44 6.53
CA GLU A 326 -7.37 -17.17 5.27
C GLU A 326 -7.98 -18.58 5.48
N PHE A 327 -7.69 -19.23 6.60
CA PHE A 327 -8.31 -20.49 6.97
C PHE A 327 -9.83 -20.36 7.21
N VAL A 328 -10.27 -19.27 7.86
CA VAL A 328 -11.69 -18.96 7.98
C VAL A 328 -12.35 -18.77 6.62
N LEU A 329 -11.72 -18.01 5.72
CA LEU A 329 -12.23 -17.81 4.36
C LEU A 329 -12.32 -19.12 3.58
N TYR A 330 -11.34 -20.01 3.71
CA TYR A 330 -11.40 -21.35 3.13
C TYR A 330 -12.62 -22.12 3.62
N HIS A 331 -12.87 -22.14 4.93
CA HIS A 331 -14.03 -22.82 5.50
C HIS A 331 -15.37 -22.22 5.05
N LEU A 332 -15.44 -20.91 4.85
CA LEU A 332 -16.63 -20.23 4.35
C LEU A 332 -16.88 -20.48 2.87
N THR A 333 -15.82 -20.52 2.05
CA THR A 333 -15.95 -20.67 0.60
C THR A 333 -15.92 -22.13 0.13
N ARG A 334 -15.24 -23.01 0.87
CA ARG A 334 -14.97 -24.41 0.48
C ARG A 334 -14.35 -24.56 -0.91
N TRP A 335 -13.61 -23.54 -1.32
CA TRP A 335 -12.98 -23.51 -2.64
C TRP A 335 -11.52 -23.95 -2.56
N LYS A 336 -10.58 -23.19 -3.11
CA LYS A 336 -9.15 -23.47 -3.10
C LYS A 336 -8.50 -22.79 -1.89
N TRP A 337 -7.52 -23.42 -1.31
CA TRP A 337 -6.73 -22.85 -0.23
C TRP A 337 -5.29 -23.31 -0.30
N TYR A 338 -4.38 -22.42 -0.01
CA TYR A 338 -2.97 -22.72 0.24
C TYR A 338 -2.56 -22.03 1.53
N SER A 339 -1.82 -22.72 2.38
CA SER A 339 -1.17 -22.17 3.57
C SER A 339 0.32 -22.38 3.46
N THR A 340 1.08 -21.37 3.77
CA THR A 340 2.54 -21.44 3.81
C THR A 340 3.05 -20.90 5.13
N ASP A 341 4.05 -21.57 5.67
CA ASP A 341 4.88 -21.10 6.76
C ASP A 341 6.28 -20.81 6.21
N THR A 342 6.92 -19.78 6.72
CA THR A 342 8.28 -19.41 6.34
C THR A 342 9.12 -19.27 7.60
N GLU A 343 9.45 -20.39 8.19
CA GLU A 343 10.36 -20.51 9.34
C GLU A 343 9.93 -19.59 10.50
N VAL A 344 8.61 -19.53 10.73
CA VAL A 344 7.95 -18.66 11.75
C VAL A 344 8.17 -17.16 11.51
N ASP A 345 8.63 -16.76 10.33
CA ASP A 345 8.68 -15.34 9.95
C ASP A 345 7.31 -14.81 9.50
N SER A 346 6.48 -15.70 8.95
CA SER A 346 5.12 -15.37 8.53
C SER A 346 4.34 -16.65 8.25
N ALA A 347 3.14 -16.76 8.78
CA ALA A 347 2.18 -17.79 8.43
C ALA A 347 1.17 -17.21 7.44
N ALA A 348 1.38 -17.46 6.14
CA ALA A 348 0.55 -16.90 5.08
C ALA A 348 -0.53 -17.87 4.60
N GLY A 349 -1.67 -17.33 4.21
CA GLY A 349 -2.75 -18.04 3.53
C GLY A 349 -3.12 -17.39 2.21
N ILE A 350 -3.65 -18.19 1.27
CA ILE A 350 -4.10 -17.71 -0.04
C ILE A 350 -5.42 -18.38 -0.39
N VAL A 351 -6.46 -17.58 -0.64
CA VAL A 351 -7.81 -18.04 -0.97
C VAL A 351 -8.38 -17.20 -2.13
N PRO A 352 -8.73 -17.78 -3.26
CA PRO A 352 -9.56 -17.10 -4.26
C PRO A 352 -10.91 -16.71 -3.66
N TYR A 353 -11.36 -15.47 -3.90
CA TYR A 353 -12.58 -14.94 -3.31
C TYR A 353 -13.42 -14.16 -4.33
N MET A 354 -14.69 -13.93 -3.99
CA MET A 354 -15.59 -13.10 -4.77
C MET A 354 -16.42 -12.21 -3.84
N TYR A 355 -16.18 -10.92 -3.88
CA TYR A 355 -17.02 -9.95 -3.19
C TYR A 355 -18.34 -9.75 -3.94
N ARG A 356 -19.44 -10.29 -3.40
CA ARG A 356 -20.76 -10.28 -4.04
C ARG A 356 -21.59 -9.10 -3.59
N LYS A 357 -22.16 -8.33 -4.51
CA LYS A 357 -22.99 -7.15 -4.23
C LYS A 357 -24.18 -7.45 -3.29
N LYS A 358 -24.84 -8.60 -3.44
CA LYS A 358 -25.98 -8.99 -2.60
C LYS A 358 -25.59 -9.65 -1.27
N SER A 359 -24.29 -9.92 -1.03
CA SER A 359 -23.83 -10.48 0.24
C SER A 359 -23.94 -9.44 1.36
N TYR A 360 -24.52 -9.85 2.49
CA TYR A 360 -24.58 -9.01 3.69
C TYR A 360 -23.19 -8.60 4.17
N VAL A 361 -22.31 -9.59 4.34
CA VAL A 361 -20.93 -9.38 4.82
C VAL A 361 -20.14 -8.48 3.87
N ASN A 362 -20.19 -8.77 2.55
CA ASN A 362 -19.41 -7.98 1.59
C ASN A 362 -19.93 -6.54 1.45
N THR A 363 -21.21 -6.30 1.71
CA THR A 363 -21.77 -4.95 1.76
C THR A 363 -21.23 -4.19 2.98
N ILE A 364 -21.18 -4.82 4.17
CA ILE A 364 -20.56 -4.20 5.36
C ILE A 364 -19.08 -3.89 5.09
N GLN A 365 -18.33 -4.81 4.50
CA GLN A 365 -16.94 -4.59 4.13
C GLN A 365 -16.78 -3.36 3.22
N TRP A 366 -17.61 -3.25 2.19
CA TRP A 366 -17.56 -2.15 1.26
C TRP A 366 -17.87 -0.79 1.89
N VAL A 367 -18.85 -0.71 2.79
CA VAL A 367 -19.25 0.57 3.40
C VAL A 367 -18.20 1.09 4.38
N ILE A 368 -17.52 0.22 5.14
CA ILE A 368 -16.55 0.61 6.17
C ILE A 368 -15.44 1.51 5.60
N GLY A 369 -14.79 1.11 4.50
CA GLY A 369 -13.73 1.91 3.91
C GLY A 369 -14.20 3.29 3.46
N LEU A 370 -15.37 3.36 2.82
CA LEU A 370 -15.95 4.64 2.38
C LEU A 370 -16.36 5.53 3.55
N GLU A 371 -16.94 4.96 4.62
CA GLU A 371 -17.27 5.72 5.84
C GLU A 371 -16.02 6.33 6.46
N ILE A 372 -14.96 5.54 6.63
CA ILE A 372 -13.71 6.03 7.18
C ILE A 372 -13.16 7.18 6.34
N ALA A 373 -13.10 7.00 5.02
CA ALA A 373 -12.60 8.03 4.12
C ALA A 373 -13.44 9.32 4.21
N LEU A 374 -14.76 9.19 4.11
CA LEU A 374 -15.66 10.33 4.06
C LEU A 374 -15.82 11.06 5.41
N LEU A 375 -15.68 10.35 6.54
CA LEU A 375 -15.77 10.91 7.89
C LEU A 375 -14.43 11.40 8.45
N ALA A 376 -13.32 11.08 7.80
CA ALA A 376 -12.03 11.65 8.14
C ALA A 376 -12.02 13.17 7.88
N ASN A 377 -11.54 13.94 8.86
CA ASN A 377 -11.44 15.40 8.74
C ASN A 377 -10.26 15.82 7.86
N ASP A 378 -9.21 15.02 7.85
CA ASP A 378 -7.95 15.32 7.16
C ASP A 378 -7.63 14.26 6.10
N PRO A 379 -7.80 14.54 4.79
CA PRO A 379 -7.49 13.63 3.71
C PRO A 379 -6.00 13.28 3.61
N TRP A 380 -5.10 14.06 4.23
CA TRP A 380 -3.66 13.76 4.27
C TRP A 380 -3.32 12.52 5.11
N ARG A 381 -4.26 12.01 5.89
CA ARG A 381 -4.06 10.86 6.77
C ARG A 381 -4.78 9.60 6.34
N VAL A 382 -5.47 9.64 5.20
CA VAL A 382 -6.21 8.51 4.64
C VAL A 382 -5.73 8.24 3.21
N PHE A 383 -5.26 7.03 2.93
CA PHE A 383 -4.73 6.66 1.63
C PHE A 383 -5.66 5.70 0.90
N ILE A 384 -5.77 5.88 -0.42
CA ILE A 384 -6.60 5.02 -1.25
C ILE A 384 -5.77 3.82 -1.71
N THR A 385 -6.14 2.64 -1.25
CA THR A 385 -5.60 1.35 -1.67
C THR A 385 -6.74 0.35 -1.88
N THR A 386 -6.47 -0.75 -2.55
CA THR A 386 -7.34 -1.94 -2.59
C THR A 386 -6.68 -3.12 -1.91
N ASP A 387 -5.54 -2.91 -1.26
CA ASP A 387 -4.74 -4.02 -0.75
C ASP A 387 -4.61 -5.12 -1.84
N HIS A 388 -4.30 -4.65 -3.07
CA HIS A 388 -4.30 -5.52 -4.25
C HIS A 388 -3.51 -6.80 -4.00
N PRO A 389 -4.07 -7.98 -4.28
CA PRO A 389 -5.38 -8.26 -4.86
C PRO A 389 -6.46 -8.67 -3.82
N ASN A 390 -6.24 -8.39 -2.52
CA ASN A 390 -7.05 -8.89 -1.41
C ASN A 390 -8.49 -8.34 -1.43
N ALA A 391 -8.66 -7.03 -1.53
CA ALA A 391 -9.98 -6.39 -1.58
C ALA A 391 -10.49 -6.17 -3.01
N GLY A 392 -9.59 -6.20 -3.97
CA GLY A 392 -9.85 -5.99 -5.38
C GLY A 392 -8.60 -5.66 -6.16
N THR A 393 -8.74 -5.44 -7.44
CA THR A 393 -7.62 -5.03 -8.29
C THR A 393 -7.41 -3.52 -8.23
N PHE A 394 -6.14 -3.08 -8.25
CA PHE A 394 -5.81 -1.65 -8.41
C PHE A 394 -6.39 -1.02 -9.70
N LEU A 395 -6.73 -1.83 -10.69
CA LEU A 395 -7.42 -1.36 -11.91
C LEU A 395 -8.79 -0.72 -11.63
N ASP A 396 -9.35 -0.96 -10.46
CA ASP A 396 -10.63 -0.42 -10.03
C ASP A 396 -10.52 0.88 -9.19
N TYR A 397 -9.33 1.46 -9.00
CA TYR A 397 -9.16 2.78 -8.34
C TYR A 397 -10.09 3.86 -8.88
N PRO A 398 -10.33 3.97 -10.21
CA PRO A 398 -11.27 4.96 -10.74
C PRO A 398 -12.70 4.83 -10.19
N LYS A 399 -13.13 3.61 -9.82
CA LYS A 399 -14.43 3.41 -9.16
C LYS A 399 -14.42 3.95 -7.73
N ILE A 400 -13.31 3.76 -6.99
CA ILE A 400 -13.18 4.32 -5.64
C ILE A 400 -13.21 5.84 -5.74
N PHE A 401 -12.50 6.43 -6.69
CA PHE A 401 -12.55 7.88 -6.91
C PHE A 401 -13.97 8.35 -7.16
N SER A 402 -14.73 7.65 -8.03
CA SER A 402 -16.12 8.00 -8.30
C SER A 402 -17.01 7.97 -7.05
N TRP A 403 -16.83 6.99 -6.17
CA TRP A 403 -17.57 6.90 -4.90
C TRP A 403 -17.20 8.01 -3.90
N LEU A 404 -15.97 8.49 -3.95
CA LEU A 404 -15.50 9.57 -3.08
C LEU A 404 -15.95 10.95 -3.57
N VAL A 405 -15.95 11.18 -4.88
CA VAL A 405 -16.29 12.50 -5.47
C VAL A 405 -17.78 12.66 -5.79
N SER A 406 -18.59 11.59 -5.68
CA SER A 406 -20.00 11.62 -6.07
C SER A 406 -20.88 10.82 -5.12
N ARG A 407 -21.80 11.52 -4.47
CA ARG A 407 -22.88 10.88 -3.71
C ARG A 407 -23.78 10.04 -4.63
N LYS A 408 -24.08 10.55 -5.82
CA LYS A 408 -24.85 9.82 -6.83
C LYS A 408 -24.21 8.48 -7.19
N ALA A 409 -22.89 8.43 -7.36
CA ALA A 409 -22.18 7.16 -7.60
C ALA A 409 -22.39 6.15 -6.47
N ARG A 410 -22.36 6.62 -5.20
CA ARG A 410 -22.65 5.77 -4.04
C ARG A 410 -24.11 5.31 -4.04
N GLU A 411 -25.05 6.20 -4.29
CA GLU A 411 -26.49 5.88 -4.35
C GLU A 411 -26.78 4.84 -5.44
N ASP A 412 -26.16 4.95 -6.60
CA ASP A 412 -26.39 4.03 -7.70
C ASP A 412 -25.88 2.61 -7.38
N ILE A 413 -24.69 2.45 -6.83
CA ILE A 413 -24.21 1.13 -6.41
C ILE A 413 -24.98 0.59 -5.19
N MET A 414 -25.41 1.42 -4.24
CA MET A 414 -26.19 0.99 -3.09
C MET A 414 -27.53 0.33 -3.48
N LYS A 415 -28.13 0.68 -4.61
CA LYS A 415 -29.33 0.01 -5.15
C LYS A 415 -29.06 -1.48 -5.47
N GLU A 416 -27.83 -1.81 -5.80
CA GLU A 416 -27.41 -3.18 -6.14
C GLU A 416 -26.90 -3.96 -4.92
N MET A 417 -26.61 -3.29 -3.82
CA MET A 417 -26.04 -3.89 -2.61
C MET A 417 -27.09 -4.53 -1.70
N ASN A 418 -26.68 -5.16 -0.60
CA ASN A 418 -27.57 -5.75 0.37
C ASN A 418 -28.23 -4.66 1.24
N GLN A 419 -29.56 -4.49 1.08
CA GLN A 419 -30.30 -3.41 1.76
C GLN A 419 -30.36 -3.55 3.28
N ARG A 420 -30.30 -4.77 3.82
CA ARG A 420 -30.26 -5.00 5.27
C ARG A 420 -28.91 -4.54 5.85
N ALA A 421 -27.82 -4.81 5.16
CA ALA A 421 -26.49 -4.37 5.55
C ALA A 421 -26.36 -2.85 5.52
N LEU A 422 -26.88 -2.18 4.48
CA LEU A 422 -26.84 -0.71 4.39
C LEU A 422 -27.51 -0.02 5.58
N LYS A 423 -28.57 -0.62 6.16
CA LYS A 423 -29.22 -0.10 7.38
C LYS A 423 -28.36 -0.25 8.64
N ARG A 424 -27.23 -0.96 8.57
CA ARG A 424 -26.25 -1.17 9.65
C ARG A 424 -24.97 -0.36 9.41
N SER A 425 -25.10 0.73 8.66
CA SER A 425 -23.99 1.60 8.28
C SER A 425 -24.44 3.06 8.22
N ALA A 426 -23.51 3.99 8.38
CA ALA A 426 -23.75 5.41 8.27
C ALA A 426 -23.71 5.91 6.80
N LEU A 427 -23.12 5.14 5.88
CA LEU A 427 -22.83 5.55 4.50
C LEU A 427 -24.03 6.17 3.76
N PRO A 428 -25.27 5.66 3.87
CA PRO A 428 -26.42 6.26 3.17
C PRO A 428 -26.73 7.70 3.59
N SER A 429 -26.31 8.12 4.78
CA SER A 429 -26.55 9.46 5.33
C SER A 429 -25.37 10.43 5.13
N ILE A 430 -24.25 9.98 4.55
CA ILE A 430 -23.06 10.82 4.36
C ILE A 430 -23.17 11.59 3.06
N ASP A 431 -23.28 12.93 3.17
CA ASP A 431 -23.39 13.84 2.02
C ASP A 431 -22.02 14.29 1.48
N LYS A 432 -20.95 14.16 2.26
CA LYS A 432 -19.62 14.64 1.88
C LYS A 432 -19.17 14.06 0.54
N GLU A 433 -18.63 14.94 -0.29
CA GLU A 433 -17.98 14.62 -1.56
C GLU A 433 -16.58 15.24 -1.57
N TYR A 434 -15.62 14.49 -2.10
CA TYR A 434 -14.27 14.98 -2.29
C TYR A 434 -14.09 15.63 -3.66
N THR A 435 -13.11 16.50 -3.78
CA THR A 435 -12.69 17.15 -5.02
C THR A 435 -11.56 16.36 -5.69
N LEU A 436 -11.21 16.70 -6.94
CA LEU A 436 -10.00 16.16 -7.57
C LEU A 436 -8.71 16.56 -6.83
N TYR A 437 -8.73 17.68 -6.14
CA TYR A 437 -7.63 18.07 -5.25
C TYR A 437 -7.46 17.07 -4.09
N ASP A 438 -8.55 16.68 -3.44
CA ASP A 438 -8.50 15.69 -2.36
C ASP A 438 -8.04 14.32 -2.88
N ILE A 439 -8.48 13.92 -4.08
CA ILE A 439 -7.97 12.71 -4.74
C ILE A 439 -6.45 12.82 -4.98
N ALA A 440 -5.95 13.97 -5.41
CA ALA A 440 -4.52 14.21 -5.56
C ALA A 440 -3.78 14.17 -4.21
N VAL A 441 -4.39 14.67 -3.12
CA VAL A 441 -3.87 14.50 -1.76
C VAL A 441 -3.73 13.03 -1.42
N MET A 442 -4.80 12.25 -1.47
CA MET A 442 -4.88 10.88 -0.97
C MET A 442 -4.07 9.87 -1.79
N THR A 443 -3.71 10.20 -3.04
CA THR A 443 -3.07 9.27 -3.98
C THR A 443 -1.69 9.71 -4.47
N ARG A 444 -1.23 10.92 -4.17
CA ARG A 444 0.06 11.48 -4.62
C ARG A 444 0.82 12.16 -3.49
N ALA A 445 0.29 13.29 -3.03
CA ALA A 445 0.98 14.17 -2.08
C ALA A 445 1.15 13.53 -0.70
N ALA A 446 0.08 13.01 -0.11
CA ALA A 446 0.13 12.39 1.20
C ALA A 446 0.93 11.08 1.23
N PRO A 447 0.82 10.16 0.24
CA PRO A 447 1.70 9.02 0.12
C PRO A 447 3.19 9.41 -0.02
N ALA A 448 3.53 10.43 -0.82
CA ALA A 448 4.90 10.92 -0.93
C ALA A 448 5.43 11.41 0.43
N LYS A 449 4.62 12.17 1.17
CA LYS A 449 4.96 12.66 2.50
C LYS A 449 5.12 11.53 3.52
N LEU A 450 4.24 10.52 3.49
CA LEU A 450 4.34 9.33 4.34
C LEU A 450 5.67 8.59 4.13
N LEU A 451 6.09 8.50 2.87
CA LEU A 451 7.35 7.85 2.48
C LEU A 451 8.58 8.75 2.63
N GLY A 452 8.44 10.02 3.06
CA GLY A 452 9.55 10.98 3.14
C GLY A 452 10.15 11.34 1.77
N LEU A 453 9.35 11.22 0.71
CA LEU A 453 9.75 11.49 -0.66
C LEU A 453 9.14 12.80 -1.20
N GLU A 454 8.47 13.59 -0.37
CA GLU A 454 7.74 14.80 -0.75
C GLU A 454 8.61 15.90 -1.37
N LYS A 455 9.93 15.81 -1.25
CA LYS A 455 10.87 16.73 -1.91
C LYS A 455 11.10 16.39 -3.38
N VAL A 456 10.81 15.16 -3.77
CA VAL A 456 11.14 14.66 -5.13
C VAL A 456 9.97 13.93 -5.80
N LYS A 457 8.92 13.57 -5.06
CA LYS A 457 7.76 12.81 -5.55
C LYS A 457 6.44 13.43 -5.08
N GLY A 458 5.35 13.09 -5.76
CA GLY A 458 4.00 13.48 -5.36
C GLY A 458 3.65 14.94 -5.62
N HIS A 459 4.50 15.69 -6.33
CA HIS A 459 4.28 17.08 -6.71
C HIS A 459 4.91 17.43 -8.07
N LEU A 460 4.54 18.60 -8.59
CA LEU A 460 4.97 19.15 -9.88
C LEU A 460 5.82 20.41 -9.72
N GLY A 461 6.28 20.71 -8.51
CA GLY A 461 7.17 21.85 -8.24
C GLY A 461 8.58 21.63 -8.76
N ILE A 462 9.32 22.73 -8.97
CA ILE A 462 10.70 22.73 -9.47
C ILE A 462 11.60 21.82 -8.62
N GLY A 463 12.40 20.99 -9.29
CA GLY A 463 13.30 20.01 -8.66
C GLY A 463 12.69 18.63 -8.43
N ALA A 464 11.37 18.47 -8.53
CA ALA A 464 10.71 17.15 -8.47
C ALA A 464 11.15 16.27 -9.63
N ASP A 465 11.08 14.95 -9.43
CA ASP A 465 11.20 14.01 -10.55
C ASP A 465 10.03 14.23 -11.52
N ALA A 466 10.32 14.24 -12.82
CA ALA A 466 9.29 14.40 -13.84
C ALA A 466 8.46 13.12 -14.00
N ASP A 467 7.67 12.82 -12.98
CA ASP A 467 6.67 11.76 -12.92
C ASP A 467 5.29 12.42 -13.01
N ILE A 468 4.68 12.45 -14.19
CA ILE A 468 3.49 13.27 -14.50
C ILE A 468 2.42 12.38 -15.11
N ALA A 469 1.17 12.58 -14.72
CA ALA A 469 0.00 11.94 -15.33
C ALA A 469 -1.01 13.00 -15.80
N ILE A 470 -1.47 12.85 -17.05
CA ILE A 470 -2.44 13.74 -17.69
C ILE A 470 -3.71 12.95 -17.99
N TYR A 471 -4.86 13.45 -17.53
CA TYR A 471 -6.16 12.80 -17.66
C TYR A 471 -7.10 13.63 -18.51
N ASP A 472 -7.81 12.98 -19.42
CA ASP A 472 -8.72 13.61 -20.37
C ASP A 472 -10.08 13.90 -19.72
N ILE A 473 -10.11 14.92 -18.88
CA ILE A 473 -11.29 15.45 -18.21
C ILE A 473 -11.10 16.95 -17.93
N ASN A 474 -12.14 17.74 -18.21
CA ASN A 474 -12.19 19.15 -17.85
C ASN A 474 -13.18 19.36 -16.69
N PRO A 475 -12.71 19.54 -15.45
CA PRO A 475 -13.59 19.72 -14.28
C PRO A 475 -14.34 21.05 -14.28
N PHE A 476 -14.01 22.00 -15.15
CA PHE A 476 -14.77 23.25 -15.32
C PHE A 476 -15.99 23.09 -16.23
N GLU A 477 -16.01 22.07 -17.07
CA GLU A 477 -17.11 21.75 -17.97
C GLU A 477 -17.95 20.56 -17.48
N VAL A 478 -17.32 19.64 -16.73
CA VAL A 478 -17.94 18.42 -16.24
C VAL A 478 -18.12 18.49 -14.73
N ASP A 479 -19.37 18.56 -14.27
CA ASP A 479 -19.70 18.39 -12.86
C ASP A 479 -19.46 16.94 -12.46
N ILE A 480 -18.31 16.68 -11.83
CA ILE A 480 -17.86 15.32 -11.45
C ILE A 480 -18.76 14.66 -10.40
N SER A 481 -19.49 15.45 -9.62
CA SER A 481 -20.41 14.94 -8.59
C SER A 481 -21.66 14.33 -9.22
N LYS A 482 -22.06 14.85 -10.38
CA LYS A 482 -23.23 14.35 -11.13
C LYS A 482 -22.87 13.39 -12.24
N ASN A 483 -21.72 13.59 -12.89
CA ASN A 483 -21.22 12.76 -14.00
C ASN A 483 -20.00 11.97 -13.58
N TYR A 484 -20.15 11.09 -12.61
CA TYR A 484 -19.08 10.27 -12.05
C TYR A 484 -18.50 9.25 -13.06
N GLU A 485 -19.27 8.89 -14.10
CA GLU A 485 -18.82 8.02 -15.18
C GLU A 485 -17.64 8.67 -15.95
N ALA A 486 -17.66 10.00 -16.09
CA ALA A 486 -16.54 10.73 -16.70
C ALA A 486 -15.25 10.58 -15.88
N VAL A 487 -15.36 10.59 -14.53
CA VAL A 487 -14.22 10.33 -13.63
C VAL A 487 -13.70 8.90 -13.84
N ILE A 488 -14.58 7.89 -13.82
CA ILE A 488 -14.18 6.49 -14.07
C ILE A 488 -13.47 6.39 -15.42
N LYS A 489 -14.03 6.96 -16.48
CA LYS A 489 -13.45 6.92 -17.83
C LYS A 489 -12.07 7.55 -17.86
N ALA A 490 -11.93 8.77 -17.36
CA ALA A 490 -10.69 9.54 -17.43
C ALA A 490 -9.55 8.87 -16.63
N PHE A 491 -9.84 8.41 -15.41
CA PHE A 491 -8.82 7.80 -14.54
C PHE A 491 -8.55 6.31 -14.83
N SER A 492 -9.38 5.65 -15.64
CA SER A 492 -9.12 4.26 -16.06
C SER A 492 -7.93 4.15 -17.02
N ARG A 493 -7.62 5.22 -17.75
CA ARG A 493 -6.46 5.31 -18.64
C ARG A 493 -6.02 6.76 -18.76
N ALA A 494 -4.83 7.06 -18.25
CA ALA A 494 -4.23 8.37 -18.47
C ALA A 494 -4.02 8.60 -19.96
N TRP A 495 -4.30 9.82 -20.42
CA TRP A 495 -4.05 10.21 -21.80
C TRP A 495 -2.55 10.24 -22.11
N LEU A 496 -1.75 10.74 -21.14
CA LEU A 496 -0.30 10.77 -21.25
C LEU A 496 0.33 10.55 -19.87
N VAL A 497 1.43 9.81 -19.83
CA VAL A 497 2.25 9.66 -18.61
C VAL A 497 3.71 9.86 -18.96
N ILE A 498 4.37 10.68 -18.16
CA ILE A 498 5.81 10.87 -18.16
C ILE A 498 6.38 10.18 -16.92
N LYS A 499 7.45 9.41 -17.12
CA LYS A 499 8.20 8.76 -16.05
C LYS A 499 9.67 9.14 -16.13
N SER A 500 10.15 9.84 -15.09
CA SER A 500 11.55 10.33 -15.03
C SER A 500 11.95 11.11 -16.30
N GLY A 501 11.03 11.92 -16.83
CA GLY A 501 11.22 12.73 -18.03
C GLY A 501 11.02 12.01 -19.36
N GLU A 502 10.67 10.73 -19.36
CA GLU A 502 10.39 9.95 -20.58
C GLU A 502 8.88 9.74 -20.75
N ILE A 503 8.35 10.00 -21.94
CA ILE A 503 6.94 9.70 -22.27
C ILE A 503 6.79 8.18 -22.35
N VAL A 504 6.05 7.59 -21.43
CA VAL A 504 5.81 6.13 -21.35
C VAL A 504 4.40 5.74 -21.76
N VAL A 505 3.43 6.63 -21.58
CA VAL A 505 2.06 6.46 -22.11
C VAL A 505 1.73 7.68 -22.96
N LYS A 506 1.14 7.44 -24.12
CA LYS A 506 0.64 8.48 -25.03
C LYS A 506 -0.64 7.97 -25.70
N ASP A 507 -1.62 8.85 -25.81
CA ASP A 507 -2.93 8.50 -26.39
C ASP A 507 -3.53 7.21 -25.78
N TYR A 508 -3.44 7.13 -24.42
CA TYR A 508 -3.94 6.04 -23.57
C TYR A 508 -3.18 4.71 -23.67
N GLU A 509 -2.13 4.60 -24.48
CA GLU A 509 -1.38 3.37 -24.69
C GLU A 509 0.09 3.51 -24.29
N VAL A 510 0.67 2.41 -23.82
CA VAL A 510 2.10 2.35 -23.49
C VAL A 510 2.90 2.41 -24.79
N VAL A 511 3.75 3.43 -24.93
CA VAL A 511 4.57 3.68 -26.12
C VAL A 511 6.07 3.48 -25.88
N ASN A 512 6.50 3.50 -24.63
CA ASN A 512 7.90 3.33 -24.27
C ASN A 512 8.04 2.59 -22.94
N THR A 513 9.14 1.89 -22.74
CA THR A 513 9.43 1.14 -21.52
C THR A 513 10.77 1.59 -20.94
N VAL A 514 10.71 2.24 -19.81
CA VAL A 514 11.85 2.50 -18.93
C VAL A 514 11.80 1.57 -17.72
N TYR A 515 12.83 1.55 -16.89
CA TYR A 515 12.77 0.89 -15.60
C TYR A 515 12.88 1.93 -14.49
N GLY A 516 11.96 1.91 -13.55
CA GLY A 516 11.99 2.75 -12.38
C GLY A 516 13.02 2.28 -11.35
N LYS A 517 13.25 3.11 -10.36
CA LYS A 517 14.16 2.86 -9.23
C LYS A 517 13.54 1.89 -8.22
N THR A 518 14.37 1.18 -7.47
CA THR A 518 13.97 0.44 -6.28
C THR A 518 14.53 1.17 -5.05
N TYR A 519 13.62 1.71 -4.24
CA TYR A 519 13.96 2.50 -3.05
C TYR A 519 14.12 1.60 -1.83
N TYR A 520 15.15 1.86 -1.03
CA TYR A 520 15.38 1.23 0.26
C TYR A 520 16.12 2.18 1.21
N VAL A 521 16.04 1.92 2.50
CA VAL A 521 16.70 2.74 3.52
C VAL A 521 17.96 2.08 4.03
N LYS A 522 18.92 2.92 4.44
CA LYS A 522 20.15 2.53 5.14
C LYS A 522 20.26 3.37 6.41
N PRO A 523 19.68 2.93 7.53
CA PRO A 523 19.86 3.59 8.80
C PRO A 523 21.29 3.39 9.30
N GLU A 524 21.89 4.44 9.84
CA GLU A 524 23.23 4.38 10.43
C GLU A 524 23.19 3.63 11.78
N ILE A 525 24.17 2.75 12.02
CA ILE A 525 24.32 2.01 13.29
C ILE A 525 25.68 2.42 13.89
N PRO A 526 25.75 2.80 15.19
CA PRO A 526 27.02 3.01 15.86
C PRO A 526 27.90 1.74 15.83
N GLU A 527 29.19 1.89 15.60
CA GLU A 527 30.12 0.78 15.36
C GLU A 527 30.12 -0.26 16.48
N ASP A 528 30.11 0.21 17.75
CA ASP A 528 30.11 -0.68 18.90
C ASP A 528 28.82 -1.51 18.99
N LEU A 529 27.67 -0.88 18.70
CA LEU A 529 26.40 -1.53 18.69
C LEU A 529 26.28 -2.53 17.51
N GLU A 530 26.83 -2.21 16.36
CA GLU A 530 26.89 -3.13 15.21
C GLU A 530 27.74 -4.36 15.53
N LYS A 531 28.91 -4.19 16.15
CA LYS A 531 29.77 -5.31 16.59
C LYS A 531 29.06 -6.23 17.60
N GLU A 532 28.33 -5.65 18.55
CA GLU A 532 27.53 -6.42 19.50
C GLU A 532 26.40 -7.18 18.80
N LEU A 533 25.67 -6.52 17.91
CA LEU A 533 24.58 -7.12 17.13
C LEU A 533 25.08 -8.31 16.31
N VAL A 534 26.18 -8.18 15.56
CA VAL A 534 26.74 -9.25 14.73
C VAL A 534 27.05 -10.49 15.56
N LYS A 535 27.63 -10.34 16.75
CA LYS A 535 27.90 -11.47 17.67
C LYS A 535 26.63 -12.24 18.07
N ILE A 536 25.49 -11.55 18.13
CA ILE A 536 24.20 -12.16 18.44
C ILE A 536 23.59 -12.80 17.19
N LEU A 537 23.68 -12.12 16.04
CA LEU A 537 23.04 -12.58 14.82
C LEU A 537 23.72 -13.81 14.19
N GLU A 538 25.05 -13.88 14.17
CA GLU A 538 25.76 -14.97 13.52
C GLU A 538 25.34 -16.37 14.01
N PRO A 539 25.29 -16.68 15.31
CA PRO A 539 24.84 -17.98 15.77
C PRO A 539 23.34 -18.20 15.51
N LYS A 540 22.50 -17.16 15.69
CA LYS A 540 21.05 -17.26 15.48
C LYS A 540 20.68 -17.51 14.01
N PHE A 541 21.35 -16.90 13.07
CA PHE A 541 21.13 -17.15 11.63
C PHE A 541 21.51 -18.58 11.23
N LYS A 542 22.59 -19.12 11.81
CA LYS A 542 22.94 -20.53 11.61
C LYS A 542 21.91 -21.47 12.21
N GLU A 543 21.37 -21.14 13.38
CA GLU A 543 20.39 -21.95 14.09
C GLU A 543 19.01 -21.91 13.38
N TYR A 544 18.51 -20.72 13.05
CA TYR A 544 17.12 -20.55 12.57
C TYR A 544 17.01 -20.68 11.05
N TYR A 545 17.96 -20.11 10.31
CA TYR A 545 17.88 -20.06 8.84
C TYR A 545 18.90 -20.97 8.13
N THR A 546 19.83 -21.59 8.86
CA THR A 546 20.93 -22.42 8.30
C THR A 546 21.78 -21.68 7.26
N ILE A 547 21.87 -20.35 7.34
CA ILE A 547 22.54 -19.46 6.38
C ILE A 547 23.46 -18.47 7.13
N SER A 548 24.56 -18.05 6.50
CA SER A 548 25.40 -16.97 7.03
C SER A 548 24.80 -15.60 6.79
N LEU A 549 25.16 -14.61 7.61
CA LEU A 549 24.73 -13.21 7.42
C LEU A 549 25.13 -12.68 6.04
N GLU A 550 26.32 -13.05 5.55
CA GLU A 550 26.81 -12.64 4.25
C GLU A 550 25.95 -13.17 3.10
N ASN A 551 25.53 -14.45 3.16
CA ASN A 551 24.69 -15.06 2.16
C ASN A 551 23.23 -14.61 2.25
N PHE A 552 22.78 -14.18 3.42
CA PHE A 552 21.44 -13.59 3.59
C PHE A 552 21.34 -12.21 2.97
N ALA A 553 22.33 -11.34 3.23
CA ALA A 553 22.30 -9.95 2.81
C ALA A 553 22.28 -9.81 1.28
N ILE A 554 21.32 -9.03 0.78
CA ILE A 554 21.17 -8.70 -0.63
C ILE A 554 22.22 -7.67 -1.02
N LYS A 555 22.97 -7.97 -2.08
CA LYS A 555 24.01 -7.07 -2.60
C LYS A 555 23.39 -6.00 -3.50
N GLU A 556 24.03 -4.82 -3.56
CA GLU A 556 23.52 -3.70 -4.35
C GLU A 556 23.34 -4.04 -5.84
N HIS A 557 24.25 -4.82 -6.41
CA HIS A 557 24.19 -5.24 -7.81
C HIS A 557 23.01 -6.20 -8.12
N GLU A 558 22.40 -6.79 -7.10
CA GLU A 558 21.18 -7.59 -7.24
C GLU A 558 19.93 -6.70 -7.42
N ILE A 559 20.03 -5.40 -7.16
CA ILE A 559 18.94 -4.43 -7.27
C ILE A 559 19.09 -3.63 -8.56
N LYS A 560 18.09 -3.69 -9.42
CA LYS A 560 18.05 -2.90 -10.64
C LYS A 560 17.70 -1.44 -10.31
N LYS A 561 18.59 -0.51 -10.67
CA LYS A 561 18.45 0.92 -10.37
C LYS A 561 18.20 1.19 -8.88
N PRO A 562 19.15 0.87 -8.00
CA PRO A 562 19.01 1.10 -6.57
C PRO A 562 18.88 2.59 -6.27
N ALA A 563 18.00 2.93 -5.30
CA ALA A 563 17.82 4.27 -4.76
C ALA A 563 17.95 4.19 -3.24
N GLU A 564 19.19 4.21 -2.76
CA GLU A 564 19.51 4.16 -1.34
C GLU A 564 19.17 5.49 -0.65
N MET A 565 18.50 5.41 0.47
CA MET A 565 18.22 6.54 1.34
C MET A 565 18.99 6.37 2.65
N MET A 566 20.07 7.14 2.83
CA MET A 566 20.82 7.21 4.09
C MET A 566 19.98 7.88 5.18
N ILE A 567 19.88 7.25 6.34
CA ILE A 567 19.09 7.75 7.48
C ILE A 567 19.99 7.90 8.69
N ARG A 568 20.09 9.11 9.23
CA ARG A 568 20.69 9.35 10.54
C ARG A 568 19.76 8.89 11.64
N THR A 569 20.22 7.99 12.47
CA THR A 569 19.46 7.44 13.59
C THR A 569 19.71 8.23 14.89
N ALA A 570 18.83 8.00 15.87
CA ALA A 570 19.01 8.49 17.23
C ALA A 570 19.62 7.42 18.16
N LEU A 571 20.14 6.34 17.59
CA LEU A 571 20.79 5.27 18.34
C LEU A 571 22.01 5.83 19.09
N ARG A 572 22.13 5.46 20.36
CA ARG A 572 23.21 5.86 21.24
C ARG A 572 23.76 4.63 21.92
N ARG A 573 25.05 4.45 21.84
CA ARG A 573 25.92 3.83 22.83
C ARG A 573 27.24 4.50 22.83
#